data_2647cdbefc9a2fe0ce46d622587ae3d9
#
_entry.id   2647cdbefc9a2fe0ce46d622587ae3d9
#
_cell.length_a   1.000
_cell.length_b   1.000
_cell.length_c   1.000
_cell.angle_alpha   90.00
_cell.angle_beta   90.00
_cell.angle_gamma   90.00
#
_symmetry.space_group_name_H-M   'P 1'
#
loop_
_entity.id
_entity.type
_entity.pdbx_description
1 polymer ?
#
loop_
_entity_poly.entity_id
_entity_poly.type
_entity_poly.pdbx_seq_one_letter_code
_entity_poly.pdbx_strand_id
1 'polypeptide(L)'
;KNTYFEEIISFNYNIDIYGLYSILSKKNKYIKYSQLEEGILSYRSVEDTRSRKIIRLIWRIVNRPVISDNYGNFYCFYPEVYKGELNKIKLLPISNQDVIIPILRKIFDVENICSYKEKYIFFTSVYDFEGGEPVGEYDLVCKVAKLVGKDNLLIKTHPRDKRTIYKDNGFKVDR
;
A
#
# COMPACT_ATOMS: atom_id res chain seq x y z
N LYS A 1 8.89 7.98 33.08
CA LYS A 1 8.93 9.10 32.09
C LYS A 1 7.62 9.08 31.34
N ASN A 2 6.87 10.19 31.41
CA ASN A 2 5.66 10.34 30.58
C ASN A 2 6.10 10.57 29.13
N THR A 3 5.96 9.57 28.30
CA THR A 3 6.20 9.70 26.85
C THR A 3 5.00 10.39 26.24
N TYR A 4 5.25 11.52 25.61
CA TYR A 4 4.23 12.33 24.95
C TYR A 4 4.37 12.16 23.44
N PHE A 5 3.31 11.69 22.77
CA PHE A 5 3.25 11.54 21.33
C PHE A 5 2.46 12.68 20.72
N GLU A 6 3.00 13.35 19.72
CA GLU A 6 2.37 14.46 19.01
C GLU A 6 1.65 13.99 17.75
N GLU A 7 2.15 12.91 17.13
CA GLU A 7 1.66 12.42 15.86
C GLU A 7 1.77 10.90 15.78
N ILE A 8 0.81 10.28 15.11
CA ILE A 8 0.84 8.89 14.67
C ILE A 8 0.93 8.92 13.15
N ILE A 9 1.92 8.26 12.60
CA ILE A 9 2.07 8.09 11.14
C ILE A 9 1.88 6.63 10.81
N SER A 10 0.97 6.31 9.89
CA SER A 10 0.78 4.93 9.44
C SER A 10 0.41 4.86 7.94
N PHE A 11 0.61 3.69 7.33
CA PHE A 11 0.31 3.47 5.92
C PHE A 11 -1.19 3.45 5.63
N ASN A 12 -1.97 2.88 6.52
CA ASN A 12 -3.39 2.73 6.32
C ASN A 12 -4.17 3.00 7.60
N TYR A 13 -5.46 3.20 7.41
CA TYR A 13 -6.42 3.45 8.46
C TYR A 13 -7.22 2.17 8.73
N ASN A 14 -6.71 1.34 9.61
CA ASN A 14 -7.35 0.11 10.04
C ASN A 14 -7.82 0.17 11.50
N ILE A 15 -8.46 -0.90 11.97
CA ILE A 15 -9.02 -0.98 13.31
C ILE A 15 -7.96 -0.90 14.41
N ASP A 16 -6.76 -1.42 14.15
CA ASP A 16 -5.65 -1.43 15.11
C ASP A 16 -5.10 -0.03 15.32
N ILE A 17 -4.90 0.71 14.24
CA ILE A 17 -4.48 2.12 14.28
C ILE A 17 -5.52 2.97 14.97
N TYR A 18 -6.81 2.70 14.71
CA TYR A 18 -7.88 3.38 15.40
C TYR A 18 -7.86 3.10 16.91
N GLY A 19 -7.63 1.86 17.31
CA GLY A 19 -7.47 1.46 18.71
C GLY A 19 -6.31 2.22 19.38
N LEU A 20 -5.14 2.23 18.74
CA LEU A 20 -3.96 2.96 19.20
C LEU A 20 -4.25 4.47 19.35
N TYR A 21 -4.84 5.08 18.32
CA TYR A 21 -5.22 6.49 18.34
C TYR A 21 -6.20 6.79 19.49
N SER A 22 -7.20 5.94 19.72
CA SER A 22 -8.18 6.06 20.80
C SER A 22 -7.53 6.03 22.19
N ILE A 23 -6.50 5.21 22.37
CA ILE A 23 -5.75 5.12 23.64
C ILE A 23 -4.89 6.37 23.85
N LEU A 24 -4.15 6.77 22.84
CA LEU A 24 -3.21 7.88 22.92
C LEU A 24 -3.92 9.22 23.00
N SER A 25 -5.05 9.40 22.34
CA SER A 25 -5.84 10.63 22.38
C SER A 25 -6.47 10.92 23.78
N LYS A 26 -6.61 9.90 24.63
CA LYS A 26 -6.99 10.10 26.03
C LYS A 26 -5.89 10.83 26.83
N LYS A 27 -4.63 10.63 26.45
CA LYS A 27 -3.47 11.29 27.08
C LYS A 27 -3.13 12.62 26.41
N ASN A 28 -3.31 12.70 25.11
CA ASN A 28 -3.10 13.91 24.32
C ASN A 28 -4.24 14.09 23.31
N LYS A 29 -5.21 14.95 23.65
CA LYS A 29 -6.35 15.24 22.77
C LYS A 29 -5.98 15.94 21.45
N TYR A 30 -4.76 16.48 21.36
CA TYR A 30 -4.26 17.16 20.16
C TYR A 30 -3.36 16.26 19.30
N ILE A 31 -3.24 14.96 19.64
CA ILE A 31 -2.46 14.02 18.85
C ILE A 31 -2.99 13.99 17.41
N LYS A 32 -2.09 14.18 16.46
CA LYS A 32 -2.42 14.14 15.03
C LYS A 32 -2.33 12.72 14.50
N TYR A 33 -3.15 12.43 13.51
CA TYR A 33 -3.01 11.25 12.69
C TYR A 33 -2.58 11.66 11.28
N SER A 34 -1.48 11.12 10.81
CA SER A 34 -0.96 11.34 9.46
C SER A 34 -0.84 10.02 8.72
N GLN A 35 -1.04 10.08 7.42
CA GLN A 35 -0.97 8.92 6.57
C GLN A 35 0.30 8.95 5.71
N LEU A 36 0.93 7.80 5.58
CA LEU A 36 2.04 7.55 4.67
C LEU A 36 1.51 6.77 3.45
N GLU A 37 1.96 7.11 2.27
CA GLU A 37 1.62 6.38 1.06
C GLU A 37 2.05 4.91 1.16
N GLU A 38 1.11 4.00 0.86
CA GLU A 38 1.37 2.56 0.72
C GLU A 38 1.31 2.13 -0.76
N GLY A 39 0.62 2.89 -1.59
CA GLY A 39 0.43 2.61 -3.00
C GLY A 39 -0.69 3.46 -3.59
N ILE A 40 -1.07 3.18 -4.83
CA ILE A 40 -2.00 4.02 -5.61
C ILE A 40 -3.37 4.23 -4.94
N LEU A 41 -3.82 3.28 -4.13
CA LEU A 41 -5.09 3.40 -3.41
C LEU A 41 -5.04 4.44 -2.29
N SER A 42 -3.85 4.75 -1.77
CA SER A 42 -3.66 5.78 -0.73
C SER A 42 -3.98 7.19 -1.23
N TYR A 43 -3.93 7.41 -2.55
CA TYR A 43 -4.23 8.70 -3.20
C TYR A 43 -5.72 8.98 -3.35
N ARG A 44 -6.57 7.98 -3.12
CA ARG A 44 -8.00 8.24 -3.04
C ARG A 44 -8.25 9.08 -1.81
N SER A 45 -8.85 10.26 -2.01
CA SER A 45 -9.35 11.01 -0.87
C SER A 45 -10.27 10.09 -0.07
N VAL A 46 -10.13 10.11 1.24
CA VAL A 46 -11.09 9.47 2.13
C VAL A 46 -12.37 10.31 2.08
N GLU A 47 -13.00 10.36 0.90
CA GLU A 47 -14.29 11.01 0.75
C GLU A 47 -15.28 10.30 1.65
N ASP A 48 -15.88 11.10 2.49
CA ASP A 48 -16.88 10.63 3.42
C ASP A 48 -18.10 10.11 2.68
N THR A 49 -18.19 8.81 2.54
CA THR A 49 -19.47 8.20 2.23
C THR A 49 -20.51 8.62 3.27
N ARG A 50 -21.79 8.73 2.87
CA ARG A 50 -22.86 9.12 3.81
C ARG A 50 -22.87 8.27 5.07
N SER A 51 -22.58 6.97 4.96
CA SER A 51 -22.47 6.05 6.11
C SER A 51 -21.34 6.44 7.07
N ARG A 52 -20.18 6.85 6.56
CA ARG A 52 -19.06 7.30 7.41
C ARG A 52 -19.38 8.59 8.15
N LYS A 53 -20.12 9.52 7.54
CA LYS A 53 -20.57 10.74 8.19
C LYS A 53 -21.49 10.45 9.39
N ILE A 54 -22.41 9.50 9.24
CA ILE A 54 -23.31 9.07 10.32
C ILE A 54 -22.52 8.41 11.45
N ILE A 55 -21.59 7.49 11.12
CA ILE A 55 -20.76 6.84 12.12
C ILE A 55 -19.93 7.86 12.92
N ARG A 56 -19.36 8.85 12.25
CA ARG A 56 -18.62 9.94 12.94
C ARG A 56 -19.51 10.75 13.87
N LEU A 57 -20.72 11.04 13.45
CA LEU A 57 -21.69 11.74 14.30
C LEU A 57 -21.99 10.92 15.56
N ILE A 58 -22.27 9.64 15.42
CA ILE A 58 -22.49 8.73 16.54
C ILE A 58 -21.27 8.71 17.47
N TRP A 59 -20.05 8.61 16.92
CA TRP A 59 -18.83 8.59 17.73
C TRP A 59 -18.61 9.88 18.52
N ARG A 60 -18.93 11.04 17.93
CA ARG A 60 -18.90 12.32 18.64
C ARG A 60 -19.91 12.35 19.80
N ILE A 61 -21.13 11.83 19.57
CA ILE A 61 -22.17 11.76 20.60
C ILE A 61 -21.73 10.88 21.78
N VAL A 62 -21.08 9.75 21.52
CA VAL A 62 -20.55 8.84 22.56
C VAL A 62 -19.15 9.23 23.05
N ASN A 63 -18.71 10.43 22.74
CA ASN A 63 -17.41 11.00 23.14
C ASN A 63 -16.19 10.15 22.77
N ARG A 64 -16.26 9.47 21.62
CA ARG A 64 -15.14 8.72 21.05
C ARG A 64 -14.30 9.63 20.15
N PRO A 65 -12.97 9.52 20.19
CA PRO A 65 -12.12 10.33 19.34
C PRO A 65 -12.34 9.97 17.86
N VAL A 66 -12.40 10.99 17.01
CA VAL A 66 -12.55 10.84 15.57
C VAL A 66 -11.25 11.30 14.90
N ILE A 67 -10.57 10.39 14.24
CA ILE A 67 -9.25 10.66 13.61
C ILE A 67 -9.32 11.84 12.63
N SER A 68 -10.42 11.97 11.87
CA SER A 68 -10.55 13.07 10.91
C SER A 68 -10.56 14.45 11.54
N ASP A 69 -10.88 14.58 12.84
CA ASP A 69 -10.91 15.87 13.51
C ASP A 69 -9.49 16.39 13.77
N ASN A 70 -8.51 15.49 13.85
CA ASN A 70 -7.09 15.79 14.03
C ASN A 70 -6.22 15.19 12.90
N TYR A 71 -6.75 15.15 11.69
CA TYR A 71 -5.96 14.67 10.54
C TYR A 71 -4.81 15.65 10.26
N GLY A 72 -3.60 15.12 10.32
CA GLY A 72 -2.35 15.83 10.08
C GLY A 72 -2.00 15.92 8.60
N ASN A 73 -0.98 15.18 8.20
CA ASN A 73 -0.44 15.25 6.85
C ASN A 73 -0.68 13.94 6.07
N PHE A 74 -0.65 14.04 4.75
CA PHE A 74 -0.48 12.92 3.85
C PHE A 74 0.92 12.97 3.23
N TYR A 75 1.77 12.02 3.59
CA TYR A 75 3.12 11.90 3.07
C TYR A 75 3.11 11.02 1.83
N CYS A 76 3.45 11.57 0.67
CA CYS A 76 3.36 10.88 -0.61
C CYS A 76 4.47 11.26 -1.59
N PHE A 77 4.67 10.44 -2.63
CA PHE A 77 5.66 10.68 -3.68
C PHE A 77 5.08 11.50 -4.85
N TYR A 78 3.77 11.38 -5.11
CA TYR A 78 3.11 11.97 -6.29
C TYR A 78 1.92 12.84 -5.87
N PRO A 79 2.15 14.03 -5.31
CA PRO A 79 1.09 14.88 -4.79
C PRO A 79 0.03 15.27 -5.82
N GLU A 80 0.40 15.31 -7.11
CA GLU A 80 -0.50 15.64 -8.23
C GLU A 80 -1.62 14.63 -8.45
N VAL A 81 -1.47 13.40 -7.95
CA VAL A 81 -2.50 12.33 -8.07
C VAL A 81 -3.47 12.36 -6.89
N TYR A 82 -3.16 13.09 -5.83
CA TYR A 82 -3.98 13.13 -4.64
C TYR A 82 -5.23 13.96 -4.83
N LYS A 83 -6.38 13.42 -4.44
CA LYS A 83 -7.70 14.06 -4.59
C LYS A 83 -8.23 14.72 -3.31
N GLY A 84 -7.41 14.81 -2.28
CA GLY A 84 -7.81 15.41 -0.99
C GLY A 84 -7.32 16.84 -0.81
N GLU A 85 -7.22 17.29 0.45
CA GLU A 85 -6.78 18.64 0.79
C GLU A 85 -5.28 18.84 0.51
N LEU A 86 -4.95 19.66 -0.48
CA LEU A 86 -3.59 19.89 -0.95
C LEU A 86 -2.67 20.54 0.11
N ASN A 87 -3.21 21.33 1.02
CA ASN A 87 -2.44 21.97 2.09
C ASN A 87 -1.90 20.99 3.14
N LYS A 88 -2.39 19.76 3.16
CA LYS A 88 -1.92 18.69 4.05
C LYS A 88 -0.94 17.73 3.41
N ILE A 89 -0.56 17.97 2.17
CA ILE A 89 0.40 17.12 1.47
C ILE A 89 1.82 17.43 1.94
N LYS A 90 2.58 16.37 2.19
CA LYS A 90 4.03 16.40 2.40
C LYS A 90 4.71 15.51 1.38
N LEU A 91 5.54 16.09 0.54
CA LEU A 91 6.31 15.36 -0.45
C LEU A 91 7.35 14.48 0.26
N LEU A 92 7.34 13.18 -0.06
CA LEU A 92 8.42 12.29 0.31
C LEU A 92 9.57 12.46 -0.68
N PRO A 93 10.81 12.57 -0.19
CA PRO A 93 11.95 12.59 -1.09
C PRO A 93 12.03 11.25 -1.83
N ILE A 94 12.16 11.32 -3.16
CA ILE A 94 12.52 10.13 -3.95
C ILE A 94 13.94 9.79 -3.55
N SER A 95 14.10 8.66 -2.91
CA SER A 95 15.39 8.23 -2.41
C SER A 95 16.33 7.92 -3.57
N ASN A 96 17.58 8.35 -3.43
CA ASN A 96 18.62 7.95 -4.37
C ASN A 96 18.78 6.42 -4.34
N GLN A 97 18.52 5.77 -5.47
CA GLN A 97 18.62 4.31 -5.59
C GLN A 97 20.01 3.79 -5.20
N ASP A 98 21.05 4.55 -5.50
CA ASP A 98 22.44 4.19 -5.16
C ASP A 98 22.68 4.11 -3.65
N VAL A 99 21.88 4.80 -2.86
CA VAL A 99 21.95 4.76 -1.39
C VAL A 99 21.04 3.66 -0.83
N ILE A 100 19.82 3.55 -1.33
CA ILE A 100 18.82 2.62 -0.77
C ILE A 100 19.10 1.17 -1.14
N ILE A 101 19.48 0.88 -2.37
CA ILE A 101 19.72 -0.50 -2.80
C ILE A 101 20.76 -1.21 -1.95
N PRO A 102 21.93 -0.64 -1.63
CA PRO A 102 22.89 -1.28 -0.72
C PRO A 102 22.32 -1.54 0.67
N ILE A 103 21.50 -0.61 1.19
CA ILE A 103 20.88 -0.77 2.51
C ILE A 103 19.86 -1.93 2.48
N LEU A 104 19.00 -1.97 1.47
CA LEU A 104 18.02 -3.05 1.30
C LEU A 104 18.70 -4.41 1.13
N ARG A 105 19.76 -4.49 0.34
CA ARG A 105 20.55 -5.72 0.19
C ARG A 105 21.08 -6.21 1.53
N LYS A 106 21.59 -5.31 2.35
CA LYS A 106 22.09 -5.65 3.70
C LYS A 106 20.98 -6.08 4.65
N ILE A 107 19.82 -5.40 4.62
CA ILE A 107 18.68 -5.74 5.49
C ILE A 107 18.10 -7.11 5.15
N PHE A 108 17.95 -7.40 3.85
CA PHE A 108 17.33 -8.63 3.36
C PHE A 108 18.33 -9.74 3.05
N ASP A 109 19.60 -9.55 3.37
CA ASP A 109 20.69 -10.51 3.11
C ASP A 109 20.73 -11.02 1.67
N VAL A 110 20.51 -10.10 0.71
CA VAL A 110 20.48 -10.42 -0.71
C VAL A 110 21.91 -10.37 -1.25
N GLU A 111 22.67 -11.43 -1.00
CA GLU A 111 24.05 -11.56 -1.52
C GLU A 111 24.05 -12.00 -2.99
N ASN A 112 23.10 -12.82 -3.40
CA ASN A 112 23.02 -13.37 -4.75
C ASN A 112 21.85 -12.78 -5.53
N ILE A 113 22.14 -11.91 -6.47
CA ILE A 113 21.13 -11.49 -7.46
C ILE A 113 21.00 -12.62 -8.47
N CYS A 114 19.88 -13.33 -8.46
CA CYS A 114 19.54 -14.23 -9.55
C CYS A 114 19.50 -13.41 -10.84
N SER A 115 20.42 -13.69 -11.77
CA SER A 115 20.36 -13.10 -13.10
C SER A 115 19.28 -13.83 -13.89
N TYR A 116 18.12 -13.23 -13.99
CA TYR A 116 17.10 -13.72 -14.90
C TYR A 116 17.55 -13.47 -16.35
N LYS A 117 17.38 -14.48 -17.19
CA LYS A 117 17.68 -14.36 -18.65
C LYS A 117 16.54 -13.65 -19.38
N GLU A 118 15.38 -13.62 -18.78
CA GLU A 118 14.18 -13.00 -19.32
C GLU A 118 14.28 -11.48 -19.25
N LYS A 119 13.85 -10.84 -20.33
CA LYS A 119 13.89 -9.36 -20.45
C LYS A 119 12.75 -8.66 -19.70
N TYR A 120 11.67 -9.39 -19.42
CA TYR A 120 10.45 -8.85 -18.84
C TYR A 120 10.01 -9.73 -17.68
N ILE A 121 9.58 -9.09 -16.60
CA ILE A 121 9.00 -9.75 -15.42
C ILE A 121 7.59 -9.24 -15.23
N PHE A 122 6.63 -10.15 -15.13
CA PHE A 122 5.25 -9.82 -14.78
C PHE A 122 4.99 -10.26 -13.33
N PHE A 123 4.66 -9.31 -12.48
CA PHE A 123 4.28 -9.57 -11.09
C PHE A 123 2.76 -9.79 -11.03
N THR A 124 2.35 -10.95 -10.53
CA THR A 124 0.93 -11.23 -10.32
C THR A 124 0.41 -10.60 -9.04
N SER A 125 -0.91 -10.44 -8.96
CA SER A 125 -1.62 -9.92 -7.80
C SER A 125 -2.41 -11.04 -7.08
N VAL A 126 -3.17 -10.65 -6.07
CA VAL A 126 -4.06 -11.54 -5.35
C VAL A 126 -5.53 -11.44 -5.82
N TYR A 127 -5.84 -10.49 -6.68
CA TYR A 127 -7.22 -10.13 -6.99
C TYR A 127 -8.04 -11.27 -7.60
N ASP A 128 -7.43 -12.12 -8.41
CA ASP A 128 -8.15 -13.21 -9.09
C ASP A 128 -8.45 -14.42 -8.19
N PHE A 129 -7.95 -14.48 -6.95
CA PHE A 129 -8.10 -15.65 -6.08
C PHE A 129 -8.43 -15.35 -4.60
N GLU A 130 -8.43 -14.09 -4.17
CA GLU A 130 -8.75 -13.70 -2.78
C GLU A 130 -10.14 -13.07 -2.62
N GLY A 131 -11.11 -13.43 -3.47
CA GLY A 131 -12.52 -13.09 -3.27
C GLY A 131 -12.95 -11.73 -3.84
N GLY A 132 -12.14 -11.14 -4.73
CA GLY A 132 -12.56 -10.03 -5.58
C GLY A 132 -13.24 -10.51 -6.86
N GLU A 133 -13.82 -9.60 -7.65
CA GLU A 133 -14.18 -9.92 -9.03
C GLU A 133 -12.88 -10.22 -9.80
N PRO A 134 -12.80 -11.36 -10.53
CA PRO A 134 -11.64 -11.69 -11.33
C PRO A 134 -11.33 -10.57 -12.32
N VAL A 135 -10.12 -10.05 -12.27
CA VAL A 135 -9.66 -8.99 -13.20
C VAL A 135 -9.14 -9.56 -14.52
N GLY A 136 -9.18 -10.90 -14.69
CA GLY A 136 -8.68 -11.56 -15.88
C GLY A 136 -7.15 -11.48 -16.00
N GLU A 137 -6.43 -11.62 -14.89
CA GLU A 137 -4.96 -11.49 -14.84
C GLU A 137 -4.27 -12.46 -15.78
N TYR A 138 -4.76 -13.71 -15.90
CA TYR A 138 -4.22 -14.68 -16.84
C TYR A 138 -4.33 -14.21 -18.31
N ASP A 139 -5.47 -13.63 -18.69
CA ASP A 139 -5.68 -13.08 -20.03
C ASP A 139 -4.74 -11.90 -20.29
N LEU A 140 -4.50 -11.08 -19.27
CA LEU A 140 -3.53 -9.99 -19.35
C LEU A 140 -2.12 -10.52 -19.56
N VAL A 141 -1.69 -11.54 -18.81
CA VAL A 141 -0.40 -12.21 -19.01
C VAL A 141 -0.28 -12.75 -20.43
N CYS A 142 -1.32 -13.39 -20.96
CA CYS A 142 -1.34 -13.89 -22.34
C CYS A 142 -1.19 -12.77 -23.36
N LYS A 143 -1.84 -11.62 -23.15
CA LYS A 143 -1.67 -10.44 -24.01
C LYS A 143 -0.25 -9.88 -23.95
N VAL A 144 0.32 -9.76 -22.77
CA VAL A 144 1.72 -9.32 -22.60
C VAL A 144 2.67 -10.29 -23.29
N ALA A 145 2.49 -11.61 -23.10
CA ALA A 145 3.31 -12.61 -23.75
C ALA A 145 3.27 -12.55 -25.28
N LYS A 146 2.12 -12.21 -25.87
CA LYS A 146 2.01 -11.98 -27.33
C LYS A 146 2.83 -10.77 -27.80
N LEU A 147 2.94 -9.73 -26.96
CA LEU A 147 3.68 -8.52 -27.31
C LEU A 147 5.18 -8.66 -27.19
N VAL A 148 5.65 -9.32 -26.10
CA VAL A 148 7.09 -9.36 -25.77
C VAL A 148 7.76 -10.70 -26.13
N GLY A 149 6.98 -11.69 -26.48
CA GLY A 149 7.42 -13.08 -26.66
C GLY A 149 7.42 -13.85 -25.34
N LYS A 150 6.81 -15.02 -25.35
CA LYS A 150 6.62 -15.84 -24.13
C LYS A 150 7.95 -16.25 -23.49
N ASP A 151 8.98 -16.52 -24.30
CA ASP A 151 10.32 -16.93 -23.82
C ASP A 151 11.10 -15.79 -23.16
N ASN A 152 10.69 -14.54 -23.42
CA ASN A 152 11.26 -13.34 -22.81
C ASN A 152 10.55 -12.92 -21.53
N LEU A 153 9.46 -13.62 -21.15
CA LEU A 153 8.58 -13.24 -20.04
C LEU A 153 8.73 -14.23 -18.88
N LEU A 154 9.09 -13.71 -17.72
CA LEU A 154 9.06 -14.42 -16.45
C LEU A 154 7.83 -13.99 -15.66
N ILE A 155 7.08 -14.94 -15.13
CA ILE A 155 5.97 -14.66 -14.22
C ILE A 155 6.46 -14.80 -12.78
N LYS A 156 6.48 -13.70 -12.04
CA LYS A 156 6.74 -13.69 -10.60
C LYS A 156 5.40 -13.73 -9.88
N THR A 157 5.04 -14.90 -9.35
CA THR A 157 3.75 -15.05 -8.68
C THR A 157 3.75 -14.43 -7.30
N HIS A 158 2.60 -13.90 -6.89
CA HIS A 158 2.41 -13.42 -5.52
C HIS A 158 2.67 -14.58 -4.52
N PRO A 159 3.34 -14.36 -3.37
CA PRO A 159 3.69 -15.43 -2.42
C PRO A 159 2.51 -16.28 -1.93
N ARG A 160 1.30 -15.71 -1.89
CA ARG A 160 0.06 -16.41 -1.52
C ARG A 160 -0.61 -17.12 -2.68
N ASP A 161 -0.20 -16.87 -3.93
CA ASP A 161 -0.76 -17.52 -5.10
C ASP A 161 -0.22 -18.95 -5.23
N LYS A 162 -1.12 -19.92 -5.02
CA LYS A 162 -0.81 -21.36 -5.13
C LYS A 162 -1.25 -21.97 -6.46
N ARG A 163 -1.84 -21.15 -7.36
CA ARG A 163 -2.30 -21.63 -8.67
C ARG A 163 -1.11 -22.05 -9.52
N THR A 164 -1.34 -23.08 -10.34
CA THR A 164 -0.34 -23.61 -11.28
C THR A 164 -0.60 -23.18 -12.72
N ILE A 165 -1.66 -22.41 -12.96
CA ILE A 165 -2.16 -22.05 -14.28
C ILE A 165 -1.08 -21.51 -15.23
N TYR A 166 -0.15 -20.71 -14.76
CA TYR A 166 0.93 -20.17 -15.58
C TYR A 166 1.90 -21.27 -15.99
N LYS A 167 2.32 -22.11 -15.04
CA LYS A 167 3.23 -23.22 -15.26
C LYS A 167 2.62 -24.27 -16.18
N ASP A 168 1.35 -24.63 -15.95
CA ASP A 168 0.61 -25.61 -16.74
C ASP A 168 0.44 -25.19 -18.20
N ASN A 169 0.41 -23.86 -18.41
CA ASN A 169 0.38 -23.28 -19.75
C ASN A 169 1.78 -22.91 -20.27
N GLY A 170 2.84 -23.47 -19.68
CA GLY A 170 4.21 -23.41 -20.19
C GLY A 170 4.88 -22.04 -20.06
N PHE A 171 4.44 -21.17 -19.12
CA PHE A 171 5.18 -19.96 -18.76
C PHE A 171 6.33 -20.31 -17.82
N LYS A 172 7.40 -19.53 -17.89
CA LYS A 172 8.44 -19.54 -16.87
C LYS A 172 7.91 -18.84 -15.62
N VAL A 173 7.98 -19.52 -14.48
CA VAL A 173 7.39 -19.05 -13.23
C VAL A 173 8.46 -19.06 -12.14
N ASP A 174 8.57 -17.96 -11.42
CA ASP A 174 9.31 -17.82 -10.17
C ASP A 174 8.36 -17.47 -9.03
N ARG A 175 8.65 -17.96 -7.83
CA ARG A 175 7.82 -17.78 -6.63
C ARG A 175 8.53 -16.98 -5.55
#